data_82be1303b9a740387f07262e41dc9d5a
#
_entry.id   82be1303b9a740387f07262e41dc9d5a
#
_cell.length_a   1.000
_cell.length_b   1.000
_cell.length_c   1.000
_cell.angle_alpha   90.00
_cell.angle_beta   90.00
_cell.angle_gamma   90.00
#
_symmetry.space_group_name_H-M   'P 1'
#
loop_
_entity.id
_entity.type
_entity.pdbx_description
1 polymer ?
#
loop_
_entity_poly.entity_id
_entity_poly.type
_entity_poly.pdbx_seq_one_letter_code
_entity_poly.pdbx_strand_id
1 'polypeptide(L)'
;MKQPVDLGEADPRLYVRLAARLRRQIRDGEVAPGQRVPSITALSQELGYARQTCGKAVRLLEQEGLLTFVPGLGYYATAVDSVAVRGAR
;
A
#
# COMPACT_ATOMS: atom_id res chain seq x y z
N MET A 1 -15.55 4.73 -24.88
CA MET A 1 -15.02 4.54 -24.56
C MET A 1 -14.80 3.85 -23.61
N LYS A 2 -14.76 3.16 -23.09
CA LYS A 2 -14.44 2.44 -22.39
C LYS A 2 -13.32 2.59 -21.84
N GLN A 3 -12.91 2.91 -22.16
CA GLN A 3 -11.78 3.23 -21.94
C GLN A 3 -11.46 3.86 -20.71
N PRO A 4 -12.24 4.55 -19.98
CA PRO A 4 -11.94 5.11 -18.69
C PRO A 4 -11.31 4.12 -17.74
N VAL A 5 -11.81 2.91 -17.76
CA VAL A 5 -11.25 1.88 -16.90
C VAL A 5 -9.82 1.58 -17.27
N ASP A 6 -9.58 1.45 -18.54
CA ASP A 6 -8.27 1.14 -19.01
C ASP A 6 -7.29 2.23 -18.67
N LEU A 7 -7.74 3.47 -18.79
CA LEU A 7 -6.88 4.59 -18.50
C LEU A 7 -6.47 4.62 -17.06
N GLY A 8 -7.42 4.34 -16.18
CA GLY A 8 -7.12 4.32 -14.76
C GLY A 8 -6.07 3.29 -14.42
N GLU A 9 -6.18 2.13 -14.99
CA GLU A 9 -5.24 1.07 -14.72
C GLU A 9 -3.89 1.33 -15.35
N ALA A 10 -3.90 2.01 -16.48
CA ALA A 10 -2.66 2.26 -17.22
C ALA A 10 -1.89 3.46 -16.69
N ASP A 11 -2.50 4.29 -15.89
CA ASP A 11 -1.85 5.51 -15.44
C ASP A 11 -0.95 5.22 -14.24
N PRO A 12 0.37 5.23 -14.44
CA PRO A 12 1.29 4.90 -13.36
C PRO A 12 1.25 5.91 -12.23
N ARG A 13 0.75 7.13 -12.50
CA ARG A 13 0.71 8.13 -11.46
C ARG A 13 -0.29 7.77 -10.37
N LEU A 14 -1.33 7.00 -10.72
CA LEU A 14 -2.34 6.66 -9.73
C LEU A 14 -1.77 5.76 -8.64
N TYR A 15 -1.01 4.74 -9.03
CA TYR A 15 -0.47 3.86 -8.00
C TYR A 15 0.64 4.56 -7.22
N VAL A 16 1.39 5.44 -7.85
CA VAL A 16 2.41 6.20 -7.16
C VAL A 16 1.78 7.12 -6.12
N ARG A 17 0.68 7.77 -6.49
CA ARG A 17 -0.03 8.66 -5.58
C ARG A 17 -0.64 7.90 -4.42
N LEU A 18 -1.22 6.74 -4.71
CA LEU A 18 -1.78 5.91 -3.65
C LEU A 18 -0.68 5.42 -2.72
N ALA A 19 0.45 5.00 -3.28
CA ALA A 19 1.57 4.55 -2.47
C ALA A 19 2.06 5.69 -1.57
N ALA A 20 2.13 6.90 -2.11
CA ALA A 20 2.56 8.05 -1.32
C ALA A 20 1.60 8.32 -0.16
N ARG A 21 0.30 8.19 -0.41
CA ARG A 21 -0.70 8.38 0.64
C ARG A 21 -0.53 7.34 1.75
N LEU A 22 -0.41 6.07 1.36
CA LEU A 22 -0.25 5.01 2.34
C LEU A 22 1.07 5.16 3.10
N ARG A 23 2.13 5.53 2.41
CA ARG A 23 3.43 5.74 3.04
C ARG A 23 3.34 6.81 4.10
N ARG A 24 2.66 7.90 3.80
CA ARG A 24 2.49 8.97 4.77
C ARG A 24 1.69 8.51 5.97
N GLN A 25 0.62 7.75 5.74
CA GLN A 25 -0.20 7.25 6.85
C GLN A 25 0.61 6.36 7.77
N ILE A 26 1.50 5.55 7.21
CA ILE A 26 2.34 4.68 8.02
C ILE A 26 3.35 5.51 8.79
N ARG A 27 3.97 6.47 8.14
CA ARG A 27 4.98 7.29 8.79
C ARG A 27 4.41 8.19 9.86
N ASP A 28 3.20 8.67 9.66
CA ASP A 28 2.55 9.56 10.61
C ASP A 28 1.90 8.82 11.76
N GLY A 29 1.89 7.49 11.70
CA GLY A 29 1.29 6.70 12.76
C GLY A 29 -0.20 6.47 12.62
N GLU A 30 -0.81 6.94 11.53
CA GLU A 30 -2.23 6.66 11.31
C GLU A 30 -2.46 5.17 11.14
N VAL A 31 -1.47 4.47 10.55
CA VAL A 31 -1.46 3.03 10.54
C VAL A 31 -0.34 2.63 11.48
N ALA A 32 -0.70 2.07 12.61
CA ALA A 32 0.28 1.75 13.64
C ALA A 32 1.18 0.59 13.20
N PRO A 33 2.40 0.54 13.70
CA PRO A 33 3.28 -0.60 13.40
C PRO A 33 2.60 -1.91 13.81
N GLY A 34 2.64 -2.88 12.90
CA GLY A 34 1.99 -4.16 13.14
C GLY A 34 0.51 -4.17 12.85
N GLN A 35 -0.06 -3.03 12.51
CA GLN A 35 -1.48 -2.95 12.22
C GLN A 35 -1.74 -3.38 10.79
N ARG A 36 -2.86 -4.06 10.58
CA ARG A 36 -3.26 -4.48 9.25
C ARG A 36 -3.73 -3.28 8.44
N VAL A 37 -3.28 -3.21 7.19
CA VAL A 37 -3.78 -2.18 6.28
C VAL A 37 -4.98 -2.73 5.53
N PRO A 38 -5.84 -1.86 4.97
CA PRO A 38 -6.99 -2.34 4.21
C PRO A 38 -6.54 -3.25 3.06
N SER A 39 -7.35 -4.23 2.76
CA SER A 39 -7.05 -5.15 1.65
C SER A 39 -7.11 -4.39 0.33
N ILE A 40 -6.55 -5.01 -0.71
CA ILE A 40 -6.61 -4.44 -2.05
C ILE A 40 -8.06 -4.20 -2.45
N THR A 41 -8.95 -5.16 -2.14
CA THR A 41 -10.36 -5.01 -2.46
C THR A 41 -10.97 -3.83 -1.70
N ALA A 42 -10.65 -3.71 -0.41
CA ALA A 42 -11.18 -2.62 0.39
C ALA A 42 -10.66 -1.28 -0.11
N LEU A 43 -9.38 -1.19 -0.43
CA LEU A 43 -8.82 0.04 -0.97
C LEU A 43 -9.51 0.44 -2.27
N SER A 44 -9.74 -0.55 -3.13
CA SER A 44 -10.40 -0.30 -4.39
C SER A 44 -11.81 0.25 -4.17
N GLN A 45 -12.53 -0.35 -3.25
CA GLN A 45 -13.90 0.07 -2.98
C GLN A 45 -13.97 1.44 -2.33
N GLU A 46 -13.07 1.70 -1.39
CA GLU A 46 -13.10 2.96 -0.68
C GLU A 46 -12.63 4.14 -1.51
N LEU A 47 -11.61 3.92 -2.31
CA LEU A 47 -10.97 5.01 -3.02
C LEU A 47 -11.35 5.11 -4.49
N GLY A 48 -12.02 4.09 -5.00
CA GLY A 48 -12.45 4.11 -6.39
C GLY A 48 -11.35 3.79 -7.39
N TYR A 49 -10.20 3.32 -6.93
CA TYR A 49 -9.13 2.93 -7.83
C TYR A 49 -9.32 1.49 -8.30
N ALA A 50 -8.78 1.18 -9.46
CA ALA A 50 -8.78 -0.18 -9.96
C ALA A 50 -7.97 -1.07 -9.01
N ARG A 51 -8.36 -2.33 -8.92
CA ARG A 51 -7.67 -3.27 -8.03
C ARG A 51 -6.21 -3.43 -8.41
N GLN A 52 -5.90 -3.40 -9.70
CA GLN A 52 -4.50 -3.48 -10.13
C GLN A 52 -3.69 -2.31 -9.63
N THR A 53 -4.29 -1.13 -9.64
CA THR A 53 -3.62 0.07 -9.13
C THR A 53 -3.33 -0.09 -7.65
N CYS A 54 -4.31 -0.55 -6.89
CA CYS A 54 -4.12 -0.76 -5.46
C CYS A 54 -3.06 -1.82 -5.20
N GLY A 55 -3.08 -2.89 -5.99
CA GLY A 55 -2.08 -3.94 -5.83
C GLY A 55 -0.66 -3.45 -6.09
N LYS A 56 -0.48 -2.63 -7.12
CA LYS A 56 0.83 -2.09 -7.42
C LYS A 56 1.33 -1.19 -6.30
N ALA A 57 0.44 -0.38 -5.74
CA ALA A 57 0.82 0.52 -4.66
C ALA A 57 1.25 -0.26 -3.43
N VAL A 58 0.49 -1.28 -3.08
CA VAL A 58 0.80 -2.09 -1.90
C VAL A 58 2.12 -2.83 -2.09
N ARG A 59 2.33 -3.39 -3.28
CA ARG A 59 3.57 -4.10 -3.53
C ARG A 59 4.78 -3.17 -3.51
N LEU A 60 4.60 -1.94 -3.97
CA LEU A 60 5.69 -0.96 -3.91
C LEU A 60 6.10 -0.71 -2.46
N LEU A 61 5.11 -0.53 -1.58
CA LEU A 61 5.41 -0.31 -0.18
C LEU A 61 6.03 -1.54 0.47
N GLU A 62 5.64 -2.71 0.03
CA GLU A 62 6.26 -3.93 0.51
C GLU A 62 7.74 -3.97 0.12
N GLN A 63 8.05 -3.58 -1.11
CA GLN A 63 9.42 -3.53 -1.57
C GLN A 63 10.24 -2.51 -0.79
N GLU A 64 9.59 -1.44 -0.35
CA GLU A 64 10.27 -0.43 0.46
C GLU A 64 10.45 -0.86 1.91
N GLY A 65 9.86 -1.98 2.29
CA GLY A 65 9.98 -2.46 3.65
C GLY A 65 8.95 -1.89 4.60
N LEU A 66 7.97 -1.15 4.08
CA LEU A 66 6.95 -0.52 4.92
C LEU A 66 5.76 -1.43 5.18
N LEU A 67 5.54 -2.41 4.32
CA LEU A 67 4.48 -3.38 4.49
C LEU A 67 5.04 -4.79 4.43
N THR A 68 4.43 -5.68 5.18
CA THR A 68 4.78 -7.09 5.18
C THR A 68 3.55 -7.89 4.78
N PHE A 69 3.69 -8.77 3.82
CA PHE A 69 2.60 -9.62 3.40
C PHE A 69 2.57 -10.88 4.26
N VAL A 70 1.42 -11.17 4.83
CA VAL A 70 1.23 -12.40 5.60
C VAL A 70 0.21 -13.24 4.85
N PRO A 71 0.63 -14.38 4.29
CA PRO A 71 -0.29 -15.21 3.50
C PRO A 71 -1.54 -15.55 4.27
N GLY A 72 -2.67 -15.41 3.61
CA GLY A 72 -3.96 -15.70 4.21
C GLY A 72 -4.52 -14.59 5.07
N LEU A 73 -3.70 -13.62 5.47
CA LEU A 73 -4.16 -12.55 6.35
C LEU A 73 -4.10 -11.17 5.72
N GLY A 74 -3.15 -10.95 4.81
CA GLY A 74 -3.07 -9.68 4.11
C GLY A 74 -1.79 -8.92 4.40
N TYR A 75 -1.85 -7.60 4.24
CA TYR A 75 -0.67 -6.75 4.43
C TYR A 75 -0.74 -6.05 5.78
N TYR A 76 0.39 -5.98 6.42
CA TYR A 76 0.53 -5.34 7.73
C TYR A 76 1.64 -4.31 7.67
N ALA A 77 1.47 -3.21 8.40
CA ALA A 77 2.55 -2.23 8.51
C ALA A 77 3.71 -2.87 9.22
N THR A 78 4.90 -2.72 8.65
CA THR A 78 6.09 -3.28 9.25
C THR A 78 6.34 -2.58 10.58
N ALA A 79 6.71 -3.36 11.60
CA ALA A 79 6.94 -2.79 12.92
C ALA A 79 8.11 -1.82 12.85
N VAL A 80 7.93 -0.66 13.48
CA VAL A 80 8.96 0.37 13.48
C VAL A 80 10.24 -0.16 14.10
N ASP A 81 10.10 -0.95 15.15
CA ASP A 81 11.27 -1.52 15.81
C ASP A 81 12.10 -2.35 14.87
N SER A 82 11.44 -3.14 14.02
CA SER A 82 12.17 -3.97 13.07
C SER A 82 12.94 -3.10 12.09
N VAL A 83 12.32 -2.04 11.64
CA VAL A 83 12.95 -1.12 10.70
C VAL A 83 14.12 -0.42 11.38
N ALA A 84 13.92 0.03 12.61
CA ALA A 84 14.96 0.72 13.34
C ALA A 84 16.15 -0.18 13.60
N VAL A 85 15.88 -1.41 13.95
CA VAL A 85 16.96 -2.37 14.22
C VAL A 85 17.80 -2.57 12.97
N ARG A 86 17.14 -2.75 11.85
CA ARG A 86 17.87 -2.92 10.60
C ARG A 86 18.64 -1.67 10.25
N GLY A 87 18.06 -0.52 10.50
CA GLY A 87 18.71 0.74 10.21
C GLY A 87 19.91 0.99 11.10
N ALA A 88 19.88 0.46 12.30
CA ALA A 88 20.98 0.64 13.23
C ALA A 88 22.20 -0.20 12.87
N ARG A 89 21.99 -1.17 12.02
CA ARG A 89 23.10 -2.01 11.61
C ARG A 89 23.78 -1.46 10.39
#